data_9286521bad9438927200711d210bb375
#
_entry.id   9286521bad9438927200711d210bb375
#
_cell.length_a   1.000
_cell.length_b   1.000
_cell.length_c   1.000
_cell.angle_alpha   90.00
_cell.angle_beta   90.00
_cell.angle_gamma   90.00
#
_symmetry.space_group_name_H-M   'P 1'
#
loop_
_entity.id
_entity.type
_entity.pdbx_description
1 polymer ?
#
loop_
_entity_poly.entity_id
_entity_poly.type
_entity_poly.pdbx_seq_one_letter_code
_entity_poly.pdbx_strand_id
1 'polypeptide(L)'
;MFAGIQGGMQTTFSKGYSNARLITPTASICFGAFFSSYMGARLHVNGLWNQGGYNENGLDFKYKYKYTTINLDMMINMVNLICRRAYSPVNVYFINGFGLNMAWDNDDAYAHKDVLPYAYENTSFSHNIRIGLMIDYNIAKDISVNLEINGNNLGDRYNSRLSNHTDWQLTAQLGLAYKFGYKKAR
;
A
#
# COMPACT_ATOMS: atom_id res chain seq x y z
N MET A 1 16.67 -5.26 13.06
CA MET A 1 15.21 -5.01 13.03
C MET A 1 14.96 -3.53 12.79
N PHE A 2 13.80 -3.18 12.27
CA PHE A 2 13.40 -1.78 12.07
C PHE A 2 11.90 -1.62 12.30
N ALA A 3 11.49 -0.41 12.65
CA ALA A 3 10.11 0.01 12.68
C ALA A 3 9.99 1.35 11.92
N GLY A 4 8.88 1.58 11.25
CA GLY A 4 8.67 2.78 10.46
C GLY A 4 7.23 3.24 10.44
N ILE A 5 7.08 4.52 10.13
CA ILE A 5 5.79 5.18 9.89
C ILE A 5 5.87 5.91 8.56
N GLN A 6 4.80 5.90 7.80
CA GLN A 6 4.73 6.56 6.50
C GLN A 6 3.38 7.25 6.32
N GLY A 7 3.38 8.32 5.56
CA GLY A 7 2.17 9.02 5.14
C GLY A 7 2.25 9.41 3.67
N GLY A 8 1.13 9.49 3.00
CA GLY A 8 1.13 9.78 1.58
C GLY A 8 -0.25 9.79 0.94
N MET A 9 -0.27 9.48 -0.33
CA MET A 9 -1.45 9.50 -1.16
C MET A 9 -1.62 8.16 -1.88
N GLN A 10 -2.86 7.87 -2.23
CA GLN A 10 -3.23 6.71 -3.01
C GLN A 10 -4.32 7.05 -4.02
N THR A 11 -4.41 6.25 -5.06
CA THR A 11 -5.51 6.28 -6.01
C THR A 11 -5.87 4.86 -6.43
N THR A 12 -7.15 4.59 -6.61
CA THR A 12 -7.65 3.30 -7.12
C THR A 12 -8.04 3.46 -8.57
N PHE A 13 -7.54 2.57 -9.43
CA PHE A 13 -7.90 2.55 -10.84
C PHE A 13 -9.27 1.90 -10.99
N SER A 14 -10.26 2.71 -11.37
CA SER A 14 -11.63 2.27 -11.64
C SER A 14 -11.96 2.53 -13.11
N LYS A 15 -12.51 1.52 -13.78
CA LYS A 15 -12.90 1.64 -15.20
C LYS A 15 -14.01 2.70 -15.36
N GLY A 16 -13.84 3.62 -16.30
CA GLY A 16 -14.87 4.64 -16.60
C GLY A 16 -14.89 5.85 -15.67
N TYR A 17 -13.94 5.96 -14.71
CA TYR A 17 -13.83 7.13 -13.83
C TYR A 17 -12.41 7.71 -13.84
N SER A 18 -12.29 9.03 -13.72
CA SER A 18 -10.96 9.68 -13.69
C SER A 18 -10.23 9.39 -12.39
N ASN A 19 -9.09 8.68 -12.48
CA ASN A 19 -8.26 8.31 -11.32
C ASN A 19 -7.77 9.53 -10.53
N ALA A 20 -7.54 10.68 -11.18
CA ALA A 20 -7.14 11.92 -10.52
C ALA A 20 -8.19 12.44 -9.53
N ARG A 21 -9.47 12.08 -9.71
CA ARG A 21 -10.56 12.44 -8.80
C ARG A 21 -10.70 11.49 -7.61
N LEU A 22 -9.96 10.38 -7.59
CA LEU A 22 -9.99 9.34 -6.56
C LEU A 22 -8.74 9.35 -5.68
N ILE A 23 -7.99 10.45 -5.66
CA ILE A 23 -6.80 10.58 -4.80
C ILE A 23 -7.27 10.78 -3.36
N THR A 24 -6.76 9.93 -2.46
CA THR A 24 -7.05 9.96 -1.02
C THR A 24 -5.77 9.83 -0.21
N PRO A 25 -5.73 10.36 1.03
CA PRO A 25 -4.59 10.16 1.90
C PRO A 25 -4.51 8.71 2.39
N THR A 26 -3.29 8.27 2.67
CA THR A 26 -3.01 6.99 3.31
C THR A 26 -1.90 7.15 4.33
N ALA A 27 -1.95 6.35 5.38
CA ALA A 27 -0.90 6.26 6.38
C ALA A 27 -0.56 4.79 6.64
N SER A 28 0.68 4.53 7.04
CA SER A 28 1.10 3.18 7.35
C SER A 28 2.09 3.11 8.51
N ILE A 29 2.13 1.94 9.13
CA ILE A 29 3.15 1.53 10.08
C ILE A 29 3.76 0.23 9.60
N CYS A 30 5.04 0.03 9.85
CA CYS A 30 5.69 -1.22 9.51
C CYS A 30 6.68 -1.64 10.61
N PHE A 31 6.87 -2.95 10.71
CA PHE A 31 7.89 -3.57 11.55
C PHE A 31 8.54 -4.70 10.76
N GLY A 32 9.88 -4.76 10.76
CA GLY A 32 10.59 -5.74 9.96
C GLY A 32 11.99 -6.07 10.45
N ALA A 33 12.59 -7.04 9.76
CA ALA A 33 13.95 -7.46 10.02
C ALA A 33 14.68 -7.82 8.72
N PHE A 34 15.97 -7.50 8.69
CA PHE A 34 16.88 -8.01 7.67
C PHE A 34 17.55 -9.27 8.19
N PHE A 35 17.46 -10.36 7.45
CA PHE A 35 18.09 -11.64 7.76
C PHE A 35 19.33 -11.91 6.90
N SER A 36 19.55 -11.07 5.88
CA SER A 36 20.82 -11.00 5.15
C SER A 36 21.15 -9.55 4.79
N SER A 37 22.33 -9.31 4.17
CA SER A 37 22.74 -7.98 3.71
C SER A 37 21.83 -7.39 2.62
N TYR A 38 21.09 -8.24 1.90
CA TYR A 38 20.24 -7.85 0.77
C TYR A 38 18.79 -8.31 0.89
N MET A 39 18.43 -9.11 1.91
CA MET A 39 17.05 -9.61 2.07
C MET A 39 16.51 -9.30 3.46
N GLY A 40 15.26 -8.91 3.51
CA GLY A 40 14.49 -8.70 4.72
C GLY A 40 13.02 -9.01 4.51
N ALA A 41 12.29 -9.06 5.61
CA ALA A 41 10.83 -9.14 5.60
C ALA A 41 10.24 -8.11 6.57
N ARG A 42 9.03 -7.65 6.28
CA ARG A 42 8.29 -6.76 7.16
C ARG A 42 6.80 -7.09 7.18
N LEU A 43 6.20 -6.84 8.31
CA LEU A 43 4.76 -6.64 8.44
C LEU A 43 4.46 -5.17 8.18
N HIS A 44 3.53 -4.90 7.26
CA HIS A 44 3.15 -3.55 6.86
C HIS A 44 1.64 -3.40 6.94
N VAL A 45 1.19 -2.44 7.74
CA VAL A 45 -0.22 -2.13 7.94
C VAL A 45 -0.47 -0.73 7.41
N ASN A 46 -1.34 -0.60 6.43
CA ASN A 46 -1.74 0.69 5.88
C ASN A 46 -3.27 0.82 5.83
N GLY A 47 -3.74 2.04 5.90
CA GLY A 47 -5.17 2.33 5.89
C GLY A 47 -5.44 3.82 5.91
N LEU A 48 -6.63 4.18 6.10
CA LEU A 48 -7.40 5.37 6.41
C LEU A 48 -8.75 5.28 5.70
N TRP A 49 -8.99 6.08 4.67
CA TRP A 49 -10.20 6.00 3.84
C TRP A 49 -9.83 6.02 2.36
N ASN A 50 -10.72 5.46 1.56
CA ASN A 50 -10.60 5.46 0.11
C ASN A 50 -11.90 5.95 -0.53
N GLN A 51 -11.85 6.23 -1.82
CA GLN A 51 -12.99 6.66 -2.63
C GLN A 51 -13.13 5.74 -3.84
N GLY A 52 -14.38 5.35 -4.10
CA GLY A 52 -14.78 4.80 -5.38
C GLY A 52 -15.58 5.83 -6.18
N GLY A 53 -15.68 5.64 -7.48
CA GLY A 53 -16.47 6.49 -8.36
C GLY A 53 -17.26 5.68 -9.36
N TYR A 54 -18.44 6.14 -9.69
CA TYR A 54 -19.33 5.58 -10.70
C TYR A 54 -19.69 6.66 -11.71
N ASN A 55 -19.45 6.38 -13.01
CA ASN A 55 -19.83 7.28 -14.10
C ASN A 55 -20.28 6.45 -15.30
N GLU A 56 -21.51 5.99 -15.25
CA GLU A 56 -22.18 5.26 -16.33
C GLU A 56 -23.67 5.61 -16.33
N ASN A 57 -24.33 5.46 -17.47
CA ASN A 57 -25.78 5.67 -17.64
C ASN A 57 -26.29 7.08 -17.21
N GLY A 58 -25.42 8.10 -17.31
CA GLY A 58 -25.79 9.47 -16.90
C GLY A 58 -25.73 9.75 -15.40
N LEU A 59 -25.28 8.78 -14.59
CA LEU A 59 -25.04 8.93 -13.16
C LEU A 59 -23.55 9.17 -12.91
N ASP A 60 -23.21 10.25 -12.22
CA ASP A 60 -21.82 10.57 -11.78
C ASP A 60 -21.84 10.83 -10.27
N PHE A 61 -21.33 9.87 -9.50
CA PHE A 61 -21.22 10.03 -8.05
C PHE A 61 -19.98 9.36 -7.48
N LYS A 62 -19.58 9.80 -6.29
CA LYS A 62 -18.46 9.26 -5.51
C LYS A 62 -19.00 8.71 -4.20
N TYR A 63 -18.36 7.65 -3.73
CA TYR A 63 -18.62 7.07 -2.42
C TYR A 63 -17.31 6.87 -1.66
N LYS A 64 -17.38 6.96 -0.34
CA LYS A 64 -16.24 6.79 0.56
C LYS A 64 -16.41 5.53 1.37
N TYR A 65 -15.29 4.91 1.72
CA TYR A 65 -15.22 3.78 2.63
C TYR A 65 -13.90 3.79 3.38
N LYS A 66 -13.88 3.19 4.57
CA LYS A 66 -12.68 2.98 5.34
C LYS A 66 -12.05 1.64 4.98
N TYR A 67 -10.74 1.55 5.11
CA TYR A 67 -10.04 0.30 4.86
C TYR A 67 -8.79 0.18 5.72
N THR A 68 -8.38 -1.06 5.93
CA THR A 68 -7.05 -1.41 6.46
C THR A 68 -6.53 -2.61 5.70
N THR A 69 -5.27 -2.53 5.28
CA THR A 69 -4.57 -3.64 4.63
C THR A 69 -3.40 -4.07 5.48
N ILE A 70 -3.29 -5.36 5.74
CA ILE A 70 -2.19 -6.00 6.46
C ILE A 70 -1.42 -6.85 5.46
N ASN A 71 -0.13 -6.55 5.26
CA ASN A 71 0.72 -7.22 4.30
C ASN A 71 1.96 -7.81 4.97
N LEU A 72 2.36 -8.96 4.50
CA LEU A 72 3.67 -9.53 4.72
C LEU A 72 4.50 -9.29 3.45
N ASP A 73 5.49 -8.40 3.55
CA ASP A 73 6.33 -8.00 2.45
C ASP A 73 7.72 -8.62 2.56
N MET A 74 8.24 -9.14 1.44
CA MET A 74 9.65 -9.44 1.24
C MET A 74 10.34 -8.22 0.62
N MET A 75 11.52 -7.88 1.13
CA MET A 75 12.31 -6.73 0.71
C MET A 75 13.65 -7.17 0.19
N ILE A 76 14.00 -6.78 -1.02
CA ILE A 76 15.30 -7.08 -1.65
C ILE A 76 16.05 -5.78 -1.87
N ASN A 77 17.18 -5.60 -1.17
CA ASN A 77 18.06 -4.45 -1.36
C ASN A 77 18.85 -4.61 -2.65
N MET A 78 18.43 -3.90 -3.68
CA MET A 78 19.02 -3.97 -5.02
C MET A 78 20.44 -3.41 -5.05
N VAL A 79 20.74 -2.38 -4.24
CA VAL A 79 22.09 -1.79 -4.15
C VAL A 79 23.07 -2.79 -3.57
N ASN A 80 22.72 -3.43 -2.47
CA ASN A 80 23.60 -4.43 -1.83
C ASN A 80 23.74 -5.69 -2.68
N LEU A 81 22.69 -6.09 -3.39
CA LEU A 81 22.70 -7.26 -4.27
C LEU A 81 23.63 -7.04 -5.47
N ILE A 82 23.55 -5.87 -6.12
CA ILE A 82 24.30 -5.58 -7.34
C ILE A 82 25.74 -5.13 -7.01
N CYS A 83 25.88 -4.18 -6.08
CA CYS A 83 27.17 -3.59 -5.75
C CYS A 83 27.97 -4.41 -4.73
N ARG A 84 27.40 -5.47 -4.15
CA ARG A 84 27.99 -6.30 -3.09
C ARG A 84 28.56 -5.50 -1.91
N ARG A 85 27.93 -4.36 -1.61
CA ARG A 85 28.35 -3.46 -0.51
C ARG A 85 27.58 -3.84 0.74
N ALA A 86 28.29 -3.96 1.85
CA ALA A 86 27.65 -4.23 3.15
C ALA A 86 26.90 -3.01 3.73
N TYR A 87 27.25 -1.81 3.25
CA TYR A 87 26.67 -0.55 3.71
C TYR A 87 26.59 0.47 2.56
N SER A 88 25.42 1.07 2.40
CA SER A 88 25.19 2.22 1.52
C SER A 88 24.36 3.26 2.25
N PRO A 89 24.65 4.58 2.10
CA PRO A 89 23.78 5.62 2.63
C PRO A 89 22.42 5.65 1.94
N VAL A 90 22.37 5.30 0.66
CA VAL A 90 21.16 5.17 -0.15
C VAL A 90 20.94 3.70 -0.46
N ASN A 91 19.74 3.20 -0.16
CA ASN A 91 19.32 1.85 -0.46
C ASN A 91 18.08 1.89 -1.35
N VAL A 92 17.99 0.98 -2.29
CA VAL A 92 16.82 0.80 -3.13
C VAL A 92 16.29 -0.62 -2.90
N TYR A 93 15.06 -0.70 -2.42
CA TYR A 93 14.41 -1.98 -2.16
C TYR A 93 13.36 -2.27 -3.22
N PHE A 94 13.42 -3.47 -3.78
CA PHE A 94 12.30 -4.08 -4.45
C PHE A 94 11.44 -4.78 -3.38
N ILE A 95 10.15 -4.55 -3.43
CA ILE A 95 9.17 -5.06 -2.47
C ILE A 95 8.20 -5.95 -3.20
N ASN A 96 7.99 -7.14 -2.68
CA ASN A 96 6.92 -8.04 -3.09
C ASN A 96 6.21 -8.53 -1.84
N GLY A 97 4.89 -8.48 -1.82
CA GLY A 97 4.10 -8.83 -0.65
C GLY A 97 2.74 -9.40 -0.97
N PHE A 98 2.20 -10.08 0.01
CA PHE A 98 0.81 -10.52 -0.01
C PHE A 98 0.15 -10.16 1.31
N GLY A 99 -1.17 -10.00 1.29
CA GLY A 99 -1.90 -9.58 2.48
C GLY A 99 -3.40 -9.71 2.35
N LEU A 100 -4.04 -9.20 3.38
CA LEU A 100 -5.49 -9.11 3.48
C LEU A 100 -5.90 -7.64 3.60
N ASN A 101 -6.91 -7.29 2.85
CA ASN A 101 -7.58 -6.01 2.94
C ASN A 101 -8.94 -6.20 3.61
N MET A 102 -9.25 -5.32 4.55
CA MET A 102 -10.53 -5.22 5.20
C MET A 102 -11.09 -3.83 4.93
N ALA A 103 -12.27 -3.74 4.36
CA ALA A 103 -12.97 -2.49 4.09
C ALA A 103 -14.31 -2.46 4.81
N TRP A 104 -14.70 -1.30 5.35
CA TRP A 104 -15.92 -1.08 6.11
C TRP A 104 -16.41 0.37 5.97
N ASP A 105 -17.55 0.70 6.59
CA ASP A 105 -18.15 2.04 6.55
C ASP A 105 -18.48 2.45 5.10
N ASN A 106 -19.24 1.59 4.42
CA ASN A 106 -19.55 1.68 2.99
C ASN A 106 -21.01 2.12 2.75
N ASP A 107 -21.58 2.87 3.66
CA ASP A 107 -23.01 3.27 3.64
C ASP A 107 -23.35 4.05 2.38
N ASP A 108 -22.44 4.93 1.93
CA ASP A 108 -22.60 5.71 0.69
C ASP A 108 -22.74 4.81 -0.55
N ALA A 109 -21.95 3.74 -0.64
CA ALA A 109 -22.04 2.79 -1.75
C ALA A 109 -23.27 1.88 -1.61
N TYR A 110 -23.62 1.47 -0.39
CA TYR A 110 -24.77 0.62 -0.12
C TYR A 110 -26.09 1.34 -0.42
N ALA A 111 -26.16 2.66 -0.23
CA ALA A 111 -27.30 3.48 -0.63
C ALA A 111 -27.57 3.42 -2.15
N HIS A 112 -26.58 3.06 -2.95
CA HIS A 112 -26.67 2.93 -4.41
C HIS A 112 -26.54 1.46 -4.89
N LYS A 113 -26.94 0.50 -4.08
CA LYS A 113 -26.87 -0.95 -4.38
C LYS A 113 -27.55 -1.37 -5.67
N ASP A 114 -28.53 -0.61 -6.14
CA ASP A 114 -29.23 -0.86 -7.39
C ASP A 114 -28.32 -0.74 -8.64
N VAL A 115 -27.24 0.06 -8.53
CA VAL A 115 -26.24 0.27 -9.59
C VAL A 115 -24.86 -0.27 -9.21
N LEU A 116 -24.64 -0.58 -7.94
CA LEU A 116 -23.42 -1.18 -7.40
C LEU A 116 -23.70 -2.59 -6.86
N PRO A 117 -23.67 -3.64 -7.69
CA PRO A 117 -24.14 -4.98 -7.33
C PRO A 117 -23.32 -5.66 -6.23
N TYR A 118 -22.13 -5.17 -5.95
CA TYR A 118 -21.25 -5.66 -4.86
C TYR A 118 -21.14 -4.70 -3.68
N ALA A 119 -22.01 -3.69 -3.59
CA ALA A 119 -22.09 -2.89 -2.39
C ALA A 119 -22.45 -3.78 -1.19
N TYR A 120 -21.60 -3.75 -0.16
CA TYR A 120 -21.76 -4.51 1.07
C TYR A 120 -22.20 -3.57 2.20
N GLU A 121 -23.08 -4.05 3.06
CA GLU A 121 -23.60 -3.28 4.19
C GLU A 121 -22.60 -3.19 5.35
N ASN A 122 -21.82 -4.26 5.58
CA ASN A 122 -20.92 -4.37 6.74
C ASN A 122 -19.45 -4.32 6.32
N THR A 123 -18.73 -5.40 6.59
CA THR A 123 -17.29 -5.51 6.33
C THR A 123 -17.03 -6.44 5.15
N SER A 124 -16.16 -6.01 4.25
CA SER A 124 -15.69 -6.83 3.14
C SER A 124 -14.21 -7.15 3.29
N PHE A 125 -13.86 -8.41 2.98
CA PHE A 125 -12.48 -8.88 2.95
C PHE A 125 -12.05 -9.18 1.53
N SER A 126 -10.84 -8.77 1.18
CA SER A 126 -10.21 -9.10 -0.09
C SER A 126 -8.73 -9.41 0.09
N HIS A 127 -8.18 -10.16 -0.85
CA HIS A 127 -6.72 -10.36 -0.90
C HIS A 127 -6.02 -9.09 -1.38
N ASN A 128 -4.74 -8.97 -1.05
CA ASN A 128 -3.86 -7.96 -1.61
C ASN A 128 -2.56 -8.62 -2.07
N ILE A 129 -2.19 -8.39 -3.32
CA ILE A 129 -0.86 -8.72 -3.86
C ILE A 129 -0.17 -7.40 -4.15
N ARG A 130 1.03 -7.21 -3.59
CA ARG A 130 1.77 -5.95 -3.65
C ARG A 130 3.09 -6.13 -4.39
N ILE A 131 3.38 -5.15 -5.24
CA ILE A 131 4.71 -4.94 -5.83
C ILE A 131 5.08 -3.48 -5.63
N GLY A 132 6.32 -3.21 -5.20
CA GLY A 132 6.75 -1.86 -4.91
C GLY A 132 8.25 -1.62 -5.03
N LEU A 133 8.58 -0.35 -5.00
CA LEU A 133 9.94 0.16 -4.92
C LEU A 133 10.02 1.15 -3.76
N MET A 134 11.09 1.06 -2.96
CA MET A 134 11.37 1.99 -1.88
C MET A 134 12.81 2.48 -1.98
N ILE A 135 12.98 3.78 -1.96
CA ILE A 135 14.27 4.43 -1.77
C ILE A 135 14.39 4.80 -0.30
N ASP A 136 15.42 4.33 0.37
CA ASP A 136 15.69 4.56 1.79
C ASP A 136 17.04 5.26 1.95
N TYR A 137 17.04 6.45 2.52
CA TYR A 137 18.22 7.26 2.77
C TYR A 137 18.53 7.34 4.26
N ASN A 138 19.69 6.83 4.67
CA ASN A 138 20.14 6.87 6.05
C ASN A 138 20.61 8.28 6.43
N ILE A 139 19.79 9.04 7.16
CA ILE A 139 20.14 10.39 7.66
C ILE A 139 20.98 10.33 8.93
N ALA A 140 20.86 9.25 9.69
CA ALA A 140 21.66 8.97 10.86
C ALA A 140 21.96 7.47 10.92
N LYS A 141 22.73 7.06 11.94
CA LYS A 141 23.11 5.65 12.15
C LYS A 141 21.89 4.73 12.24
N ASP A 142 20.88 5.17 12.94
CA ASP A 142 19.70 4.37 13.30
C ASP A 142 18.39 4.93 12.68
N ILE A 143 18.48 6.05 11.92
CA ILE A 143 17.31 6.73 11.34
C ILE A 143 17.46 6.86 9.83
N SER A 144 16.42 6.52 9.11
CA SER A 144 16.32 6.76 7.67
C SER A 144 15.01 7.41 7.27
N VAL A 145 15.05 8.14 6.16
CA VAL A 145 13.89 8.66 5.43
C VAL A 145 13.67 7.77 4.22
N ASN A 146 12.44 7.43 3.93
CA ASN A 146 12.13 6.61 2.78
C ASN A 146 10.99 7.18 1.94
N LEU A 147 11.08 6.94 0.63
CA LEU A 147 10.01 7.17 -0.34
C LEU A 147 9.64 5.82 -0.93
N GLU A 148 8.38 5.47 -0.84
CA GLU A 148 7.87 4.17 -1.27
C GLU A 148 6.70 4.35 -2.26
N ILE A 149 6.74 3.59 -3.36
CA ILE A 149 5.66 3.53 -4.35
C ILE A 149 5.27 2.06 -4.50
N ASN A 150 3.98 1.75 -4.32
CA ASN A 150 3.45 0.40 -4.45
C ASN A 150 2.27 0.35 -5.40
N GLY A 151 2.25 -0.70 -6.24
CA GLY A 151 1.06 -1.19 -6.91
C GLY A 151 0.46 -2.33 -6.08
N ASN A 152 -0.80 -2.20 -5.73
CA ASN A 152 -1.56 -3.21 -4.99
C ASN A 152 -2.65 -3.77 -5.92
N ASN A 153 -2.67 -5.07 -6.09
CA ASN A 153 -3.72 -5.79 -6.78
C ASN A 153 -4.70 -6.32 -5.73
N LEU A 154 -5.93 -5.82 -5.79
CA LEU A 154 -7.01 -6.09 -4.84
C LEU A 154 -8.09 -6.93 -5.51
N GLY A 155 -8.82 -7.73 -4.74
CA GLY A 155 -9.95 -8.48 -5.27
C GLY A 155 -11.11 -7.57 -5.69
N ASP A 156 -11.92 -8.02 -6.65
CA ASP A 156 -13.06 -7.27 -7.24
C ASP A 156 -14.07 -6.72 -6.22
N ARG A 157 -14.13 -7.28 -5.02
CA ARG A 157 -15.03 -6.84 -3.96
C ARG A 157 -14.55 -5.59 -3.22
N TYR A 158 -13.34 -5.12 -3.49
CA TYR A 158 -12.73 -4.00 -2.77
C TYR A 158 -13.47 -2.68 -3.00
N ASN A 159 -13.84 -2.37 -4.24
CA ASN A 159 -14.48 -1.11 -4.63
C ASN A 159 -15.99 -1.20 -4.86
N SER A 160 -16.63 -2.29 -4.44
CA SER A 160 -18.08 -2.54 -4.60
C SER A 160 -18.57 -2.61 -6.05
N ARG A 161 -17.67 -2.73 -7.03
CA ARG A 161 -18.00 -2.72 -8.46
C ARG A 161 -17.61 -4.04 -9.13
N LEU A 162 -18.49 -4.53 -10.00
CA LEU A 162 -18.25 -5.70 -10.85
C LEU A 162 -17.50 -5.25 -12.10
N SER A 163 -16.18 -5.49 -12.14
CA SER A 163 -15.39 -5.11 -13.31
C SER A 163 -14.92 -6.30 -14.16
N ASN A 164 -15.15 -7.55 -13.73
CA ASN A 164 -14.52 -8.76 -14.27
C ASN A 164 -12.99 -8.69 -14.32
N HIS A 165 -12.39 -7.70 -13.65
CA HIS A 165 -10.96 -7.48 -13.56
C HIS A 165 -10.61 -7.07 -12.13
N THR A 166 -9.46 -7.51 -11.64
CA THR A 166 -8.95 -7.12 -10.33
C THR A 166 -8.67 -5.62 -10.26
N ASP A 167 -9.00 -5.01 -9.12
CA ASP A 167 -8.74 -3.60 -8.90
C ASP A 167 -7.27 -3.34 -8.61
N TRP A 168 -6.75 -2.27 -9.20
CA TRP A 168 -5.41 -1.80 -8.93
C TRP A 168 -5.44 -0.51 -8.11
N GLN A 169 -4.62 -0.47 -7.08
CA GLN A 169 -4.39 0.72 -6.27
C GLN A 169 -2.91 1.08 -6.33
N LEU A 170 -2.63 2.34 -6.64
CA LEU A 170 -1.29 2.92 -6.56
C LEU A 170 -1.18 3.72 -5.27
N THR A 171 -0.12 3.48 -4.50
CA THR A 171 0.20 4.26 -3.30
C THR A 171 1.59 4.88 -3.42
N ALA A 172 1.74 6.13 -2.99
CA ALA A 172 3.01 6.82 -2.86
C ALA A 172 3.13 7.39 -1.44
N GLN A 173 4.15 6.99 -0.69
CA GLN A 173 4.30 7.32 0.73
C GLN A 173 5.72 7.78 1.03
N LEU A 174 5.83 8.81 1.88
CA LEU A 174 7.06 9.27 2.49
C LEU A 174 7.06 8.88 3.97
N GLY A 175 8.20 8.43 4.48
CA GLY A 175 8.26 7.95 5.85
C GLY A 175 9.60 8.06 6.54
N LEU A 176 9.56 7.71 7.82
CA LEU A 176 10.72 7.59 8.68
C LEU A 176 10.80 6.16 9.21
N ALA A 177 12.01 5.62 9.27
CA ALA A 177 12.25 4.33 9.89
C ALA A 177 13.39 4.42 10.92
N TYR A 178 13.19 3.72 12.03
CA TYR A 178 14.18 3.52 13.08
C TYR A 178 14.72 2.09 13.03
N LYS A 179 16.04 1.95 12.98
CA LYS A 179 16.77 0.68 12.83
C LYS A 179 17.37 0.25 14.16
N PHE A 180 16.83 -0.82 14.75
CA PHE A 180 17.29 -1.35 16.04
C PHE A 180 18.54 -2.24 15.86
N GLY A 181 19.57 -2.01 16.69
CA GLY A 181 20.72 -2.92 16.78
C GLY A 181 21.56 -2.99 15.50
N TYR A 182 21.62 -1.91 14.75
CA TYR A 182 22.45 -1.82 13.56
C TYR A 182 23.93 -1.87 13.97
N LYS A 183 24.55 -3.06 13.88
CA LYS A 183 25.99 -3.19 13.99
C LYS A 183 26.57 -2.84 12.63
N LYS A 184 27.35 -1.74 12.56
CA LYS A 184 28.17 -1.45 11.39
C LYS A 184 29.07 -2.65 11.16
N ALA A 185 28.91 -3.34 10.02
CA ALA A 185 29.87 -4.37 9.64
C ALA A 185 31.24 -3.70 9.53
N ARG A 186 32.19 -4.23 10.30
CA ARG A 186 33.58 -3.82 10.23
C ARG A 186 34.21 -4.32 8.95
#